data_081cd61b758cebda38c41b7be07c818d
#
_entry.id   081cd61b758cebda38c41b7be07c818d
#
_cell.length_a   1.000
_cell.length_b   1.000
_cell.length_c   1.000
_cell.angle_alpha   90.00
_cell.angle_beta   90.00
_cell.angle_gamma   90.00
#
_symmetry.space_group_name_H-M   'P 1'
#
loop_
_entity.id
_entity.type
_entity.pdbx_description
1 polymer ?
#
loop_
_entity_poly.entity_id
_entity_poly.type
_entity_poly.pdbx_seq_one_letter_code
_entity_poly.pdbx_strand_id
1 'polypeptide(L)'
;PTKKYSKFIEQINLLEENSISRNPIDILIDMRTDKSLKETTNFPDYKTLLKYLPANKILCKFRYDDWAGKIKSSELTGKMKIRNMFLSMRFRYSACFEYFNGPSIYWNGDVGICGCRDIDAKELIIGNVKNKKIIDVWYNEKHLNLLNNFTKEPPPICKACTHYDNISSLGSTEWKSKIDNAPNI
;
A
#
# COMPACT_ATOMS: atom_id res chain seq x y z
N PRO A 1 -7.60 22.73 -15.02
CA PRO A 1 -7.49 21.28 -14.89
C PRO A 1 -7.00 20.67 -16.20
N THR A 2 -6.04 19.75 -16.13
CA THR A 2 -5.59 19.05 -17.33
C THR A 2 -6.75 18.19 -17.87
N LYS A 3 -6.77 17.96 -19.20
CA LYS A 3 -7.76 17.07 -19.87
C LYS A 3 -7.89 15.69 -19.19
N LYS A 4 -6.79 15.18 -18.58
CA LYS A 4 -6.75 13.94 -17.81
C LYS A 4 -7.51 14.02 -16.49
N TYR A 5 -7.47 15.16 -15.80
CA TYR A 5 -8.15 15.36 -14.53
C TYR A 5 -9.68 15.46 -14.73
N SER A 6 -10.14 16.18 -15.75
CA SER A 6 -11.58 16.24 -16.08
C SER A 6 -12.16 14.85 -16.36
N LYS A 7 -11.43 14.02 -17.13
CA LYS A 7 -11.82 12.64 -17.40
C LYS A 7 -11.83 11.76 -16.14
N PHE A 8 -10.92 11.99 -15.20
CA PHE A 8 -10.91 11.28 -13.91
C PHE A 8 -12.14 11.62 -13.07
N ILE A 9 -12.51 12.89 -12.97
CA ILE A 9 -13.73 13.32 -12.26
C ILE A 9 -14.99 12.75 -12.92
N GLU A 10 -15.07 12.74 -14.25
CA GLU A 10 -16.16 12.09 -14.99
C GLU A 10 -16.30 10.60 -14.64
N GLN A 11 -15.19 9.88 -14.54
CA GLN A 11 -15.21 8.47 -14.12
C GLN A 11 -15.68 8.29 -12.67
N ILE A 12 -15.30 9.16 -11.75
CA ILE A 12 -15.82 9.13 -10.37
C ILE A 12 -17.33 9.30 -10.35
N ASN A 13 -17.86 10.26 -11.11
CA ASN A 13 -19.31 10.48 -11.19
C ASN A 13 -20.04 9.25 -11.72
N LEU A 14 -19.53 8.63 -12.78
CA LEU A 14 -20.11 7.40 -13.35
C LEU A 14 -20.07 6.25 -12.35
N LEU A 15 -19.03 6.13 -11.52
CA LEU A 15 -18.94 5.12 -10.47
C LEU A 15 -19.95 5.38 -9.35
N GLU A 16 -20.14 6.63 -8.92
CA GLU A 16 -21.16 7.00 -7.94
C GLU A 16 -22.57 6.71 -8.45
N GLU A 17 -22.90 7.13 -9.65
CA GLU A 17 -24.22 6.88 -10.26
C GLU A 17 -24.53 5.39 -10.37
N ASN A 18 -23.54 4.56 -10.71
CA ASN A 18 -23.69 3.12 -10.82
C ASN A 18 -23.67 2.39 -9.46
N SER A 19 -23.08 2.98 -8.43
CA SER A 19 -23.01 2.36 -7.08
C SER A 19 -24.35 2.38 -6.34
N ILE A 20 -25.26 3.25 -6.71
CA ILE A 20 -26.58 3.39 -6.07
C ILE A 20 -27.48 2.17 -6.31
N SER A 21 -27.19 1.34 -7.31
CA SER A 21 -28.17 0.35 -7.75
C SER A 21 -28.03 -1.07 -7.18
N ARG A 22 -26.86 -1.62 -6.84
CA ARG A 22 -26.75 -3.01 -6.34
C ARG A 22 -25.53 -3.40 -5.48
N ASN A 23 -24.39 -2.73 -5.63
CA ASN A 23 -23.19 -2.97 -4.82
C ASN A 23 -22.45 -1.64 -4.63
N PRO A 24 -22.55 -0.99 -3.47
CA PRO A 24 -21.88 0.27 -3.24
C PRO A 24 -20.36 0.09 -3.41
N ILE A 25 -19.76 0.81 -4.36
CA ILE A 25 -18.32 0.87 -4.53
C ILE A 25 -17.79 1.89 -3.52
N ASP A 26 -16.92 1.44 -2.62
CA ASP A 26 -16.24 2.35 -1.70
C ASP A 26 -15.03 2.97 -2.39
N ILE A 27 -15.08 4.28 -2.62
CA ILE A 27 -14.03 5.03 -3.31
C ILE A 27 -13.18 5.75 -2.26
N LEU A 28 -11.90 5.42 -2.21
CA LEU A 28 -10.89 6.11 -1.40
C LEU A 28 -9.85 6.75 -2.33
N ILE A 29 -9.63 8.06 -2.18
CA ILE A 29 -8.62 8.78 -2.96
C ILE A 29 -7.37 9.00 -2.12
N ASP A 30 -6.23 8.48 -2.57
CA ASP A 30 -4.92 8.73 -2.00
C ASP A 30 -4.23 9.87 -2.78
N MET A 31 -4.38 11.10 -2.28
CA MET A 31 -3.76 12.28 -2.86
C MET A 31 -2.33 12.43 -2.33
N ARG A 32 -1.37 12.14 -3.17
CA ARG A 32 0.05 12.35 -2.86
C ARG A 32 0.45 13.78 -3.15
N THR A 33 1.07 14.45 -2.18
CA THR A 33 1.37 15.88 -2.26
C THR A 33 2.75 16.19 -1.70
N ASP A 34 3.40 17.21 -2.27
CA ASP A 34 4.63 17.82 -1.79
C ASP A 34 4.37 19.08 -0.93
N LYS A 35 3.12 19.40 -0.67
CA LYS A 35 2.67 20.55 0.10
C LYS A 35 2.25 20.14 1.52
N SER A 36 2.13 21.11 2.40
CA SER A 36 1.49 20.90 3.70
C SER A 36 0.00 20.55 3.54
N LEU A 37 -0.60 19.94 4.55
CA LEU A 37 -2.04 19.64 4.53
C LEU A 37 -2.88 20.91 4.29
N LYS A 38 -2.54 22.00 4.99
CA LYS A 38 -3.22 23.31 4.84
C LYS A 38 -3.16 23.85 3.42
N GLU A 39 -2.02 23.73 2.75
CA GLU A 39 -1.86 24.13 1.36
C GLU A 39 -2.65 23.21 0.43
N THR A 40 -2.56 21.89 0.65
CA THR A 40 -3.25 20.89 -0.19
C THR A 40 -4.75 21.04 -0.13
N THR A 41 -5.34 21.25 1.04
CA THR A 41 -6.79 21.45 1.21
C THR A 41 -7.30 22.76 0.59
N ASN A 42 -6.41 23.70 0.29
CA ASN A 42 -6.74 24.92 -0.41
C ASN A 42 -6.65 24.81 -1.95
N PHE A 43 -6.11 23.72 -2.48
CA PHE A 43 -6.05 23.53 -3.92
C PHE A 43 -7.44 23.42 -4.57
N PRO A 44 -7.61 23.99 -5.77
CA PRO A 44 -8.85 23.86 -6.52
C PRO A 44 -9.26 22.39 -6.74
N ASP A 45 -8.29 21.52 -7.00
CA ASP A 45 -8.51 20.09 -7.24
C ASP A 45 -9.06 19.39 -6.01
N TYR A 46 -8.51 19.66 -4.81
CA TYR A 46 -9.04 19.13 -3.55
C TYR A 46 -10.47 19.60 -3.31
N LYS A 47 -10.74 20.90 -3.49
CA LYS A 47 -12.08 21.48 -3.36
C LYS A 47 -13.06 20.89 -4.37
N THR A 48 -12.59 20.56 -5.57
CA THR A 48 -13.40 19.89 -6.57
C THR A 48 -13.75 18.47 -6.14
N LEU A 49 -12.79 17.70 -5.61
CA LEU A 49 -13.04 16.36 -5.08
C LEU A 49 -14.08 16.35 -3.95
N LEU A 50 -14.06 17.36 -3.07
CA LEU A 50 -15.03 17.50 -1.98
C LEU A 50 -16.49 17.68 -2.44
N LYS A 51 -16.73 18.03 -3.72
CA LYS A 51 -18.08 18.09 -4.25
C LYS A 51 -18.67 16.71 -4.52
N TYR A 52 -17.84 15.69 -4.68
CA TYR A 52 -18.22 14.34 -5.05
C TYR A 52 -17.99 13.33 -3.92
N LEU A 53 -16.97 13.55 -3.09
CA LEU A 53 -16.58 12.63 -2.03
C LEU A 53 -16.47 13.37 -0.69
N PRO A 54 -16.93 12.77 0.40
CA PRO A 54 -16.73 13.33 1.73
C PRO A 54 -15.23 13.38 2.07
N ALA A 55 -14.83 14.32 2.92
CA ALA A 55 -13.43 14.59 3.25
C ALA A 55 -12.68 13.36 3.81
N ASN A 56 -13.36 12.48 4.54
CA ASN A 56 -12.78 11.25 5.08
C ASN A 56 -12.44 10.20 4.01
N LYS A 57 -12.90 10.38 2.77
CA LYS A 57 -12.54 9.55 1.61
C LYS A 57 -11.35 10.11 0.82
N ILE A 58 -10.78 11.26 1.23
CA ILE A 58 -9.64 11.89 0.57
C ILE A 58 -8.46 11.93 1.53
N LEU A 59 -7.51 11.02 1.35
CA LEU A 59 -6.29 10.97 2.16
C LEU A 59 -5.19 11.80 1.51
N CYS A 60 -4.68 12.80 2.26
CA CYS A 60 -3.55 13.59 1.81
C CYS A 60 -2.26 13.06 2.44
N LYS A 61 -1.36 12.53 1.63
CA LYS A 61 -0.10 11.94 2.08
C LYS A 61 1.11 12.72 1.59
N PHE A 62 2.01 13.05 2.50
CA PHE A 62 3.34 13.63 2.22
C PHE A 62 4.48 12.79 2.81
N ARG A 63 4.15 11.64 3.43
CA ARG A 63 5.12 10.63 3.88
C ARG A 63 4.98 9.40 3.00
N TYR A 64 6.10 9.02 2.41
CA TYR A 64 6.18 7.93 1.44
C TYR A 64 7.10 6.84 1.97
N ASP A 65 6.87 5.61 1.59
CA ASP A 65 7.90 4.60 1.77
C ASP A 65 8.96 4.73 0.66
N ASP A 66 10.13 4.23 0.94
CA ASP A 66 11.26 4.29 0.02
C ASP A 66 11.32 3.13 -0.98
N TRP A 67 10.26 2.31 -1.05
CA TRP A 67 10.19 1.13 -1.91
C TRP A 67 11.40 0.20 -1.72
N ALA A 68 11.69 -0.12 -0.46
CA ALA A 68 12.86 -0.92 -0.06
C ALA A 68 14.20 -0.31 -0.53
N GLY A 69 14.34 1.02 -0.36
CA GLY A 69 15.56 1.76 -0.68
C GLY A 69 15.70 2.21 -2.13
N LYS A 70 14.68 2.00 -2.98
CA LYS A 70 14.72 2.45 -4.38
C LYS A 70 14.51 3.95 -4.55
N ILE A 71 13.85 4.61 -3.59
CA ILE A 71 13.62 6.06 -3.59
C ILE A 71 14.51 6.70 -2.53
N LYS A 72 15.32 7.68 -2.92
CA LYS A 72 16.17 8.44 -2.02
C LYS A 72 15.49 9.72 -1.56
N SER A 73 15.76 10.15 -0.34
CA SER A 73 15.20 11.40 0.19
C SER A 73 15.55 12.62 -0.69
N SER A 74 16.68 12.59 -1.39
CA SER A 74 17.10 13.65 -2.33
C SER A 74 16.24 13.75 -3.59
N GLU A 75 15.45 12.72 -3.90
CA GLU A 75 14.54 12.69 -5.05
C GLU A 75 13.16 13.26 -4.71
N LEU A 76 12.90 13.51 -3.42
CA LEU A 76 11.65 14.04 -2.95
C LEU A 76 11.63 15.57 -2.97
N THR A 77 10.48 16.14 -3.28
CA THR A 77 10.29 17.59 -3.40
C THR A 77 9.43 18.16 -2.28
N GLY A 78 9.56 19.44 -2.00
CA GLY A 78 8.70 20.20 -1.08
C GLY A 78 8.64 19.61 0.33
N LYS A 79 7.43 19.25 0.77
CA LYS A 79 7.17 18.67 2.10
C LYS A 79 7.20 17.13 2.12
N MET A 80 7.45 16.49 0.98
CA MET A 80 7.59 15.05 0.91
C MET A 80 8.74 14.54 1.77
N LYS A 81 8.51 13.45 2.48
CA LYS A 81 9.50 12.81 3.35
C LYS A 81 9.41 11.31 3.23
N ILE A 82 10.53 10.62 3.32
CA ILE A 82 10.53 9.19 3.53
C ILE A 82 9.92 8.90 4.90
N ARG A 83 9.05 7.91 4.96
CA ARG A 83 8.47 7.43 6.22
C ARG A 83 9.58 6.87 7.10
N ASN A 84 9.71 7.40 8.30
CA ASN A 84 10.60 6.81 9.28
C ASN A 84 10.06 5.46 9.72
N MET A 85 10.93 4.45 9.73
CA MET A 85 10.62 3.15 10.29
C MET A 85 10.41 3.28 11.80
N PHE A 86 9.28 2.80 12.32
CA PHE A 86 9.08 2.70 13.77
C PHE A 86 10.08 1.72 14.38
N LEU A 87 10.39 1.88 15.66
CA LEU A 87 11.33 0.99 16.36
C LEU A 87 10.92 -0.48 16.26
N SER A 88 9.63 -0.78 16.41
CA SER A 88 9.06 -2.12 16.25
C SER A 88 9.27 -2.73 14.85
N MET A 89 9.46 -1.88 13.83
CA MET A 89 9.68 -2.30 12.45
C MET A 89 11.18 -2.50 12.11
N ARG A 90 12.09 -2.07 12.98
CA ARG A 90 13.54 -2.25 12.78
C ARG A 90 13.99 -3.69 13.02
N PHE A 91 13.27 -4.41 13.88
CA PHE A 91 13.57 -5.78 14.22
C PHE A 91 12.63 -6.72 13.48
N ARG A 92 13.18 -7.65 12.73
CA ARG A 92 12.46 -8.64 11.92
C ARG A 92 12.30 -9.93 12.72
N TYR A 93 11.52 -9.91 13.80
CA TYR A 93 11.35 -11.03 14.70
C TYR A 93 10.15 -11.94 14.38
N SER A 94 9.35 -11.55 13.39
CA SER A 94 8.27 -12.36 12.82
C SER A 94 8.06 -12.02 11.35
N ALA A 95 7.27 -12.82 10.64
CA ALA A 95 6.90 -12.49 9.26
C ALA A 95 6.16 -11.14 9.18
N CYS A 96 6.28 -10.47 8.05
CA CYS A 96 5.58 -9.22 7.80
C CYS A 96 4.08 -9.47 7.64
N PHE A 97 3.26 -8.55 8.15
CA PHE A 97 1.80 -8.62 8.00
C PHE A 97 1.34 -8.68 6.53
N GLU A 98 1.99 -7.92 5.66
CA GLU A 98 1.67 -7.91 4.22
C GLU A 98 1.78 -9.30 3.57
N TYR A 99 2.56 -10.19 4.15
CA TYR A 99 2.66 -11.58 3.72
C TYR A 99 1.33 -12.34 3.80
N PHE A 100 0.45 -11.94 4.72
CA PHE A 100 -0.83 -12.60 5.01
C PHE A 100 -2.02 -11.90 4.36
N ASN A 101 -1.80 -10.78 3.70
CA ASN A 101 -2.87 -10.06 2.98
C ASN A 101 -3.33 -10.79 1.70
N GLY A 102 -2.61 -11.82 1.30
CA GLY A 102 -2.91 -12.62 0.12
C GLY A 102 -1.93 -12.41 -1.03
N PRO A 103 -2.09 -13.19 -2.10
CA PRO A 103 -1.19 -13.15 -3.24
C PRO A 103 -1.35 -11.88 -4.07
N SER A 104 -0.24 -11.34 -4.55
CA SER A 104 -0.20 -10.36 -5.62
C SER A 104 0.02 -11.08 -6.95
N ILE A 105 -0.93 -10.94 -7.89
CA ILE A 105 -0.81 -11.55 -9.22
C ILE A 105 -0.39 -10.45 -10.21
N TYR A 106 0.75 -10.65 -10.84
CA TYR A 106 1.29 -9.74 -11.84
C TYR A 106 0.69 -10.01 -13.23
N TRP A 107 0.80 -9.05 -14.14
CA TRP A 107 0.25 -9.12 -15.49
C TRP A 107 0.75 -10.32 -16.31
N ASN A 108 1.95 -10.83 -16.03
CA ASN A 108 2.55 -12.01 -16.67
C ASN A 108 2.15 -13.33 -16.00
N GLY A 109 1.26 -13.29 -15.00
CA GLY A 109 0.80 -14.44 -14.24
C GLY A 109 1.71 -14.84 -13.08
N ASP A 110 2.82 -14.16 -12.83
CA ASP A 110 3.64 -14.39 -11.64
C ASP A 110 2.86 -14.08 -10.37
N VAL A 111 3.10 -14.86 -9.33
CA VAL A 111 2.47 -14.73 -8.03
C VAL A 111 3.53 -14.34 -7.00
N GLY A 112 3.35 -13.19 -6.41
CA GLY A 112 4.20 -12.67 -5.34
C GLY A 112 3.47 -12.61 -4.01
N ILE A 113 4.24 -12.58 -2.93
CA ILE A 113 3.71 -12.43 -1.56
C ILE A 113 3.62 -10.96 -1.12
N CYS A 114 4.20 -10.04 -1.89
CA CYS A 114 4.14 -8.60 -1.62
C CYS A 114 4.25 -7.82 -2.93
N GLY A 115 3.14 -7.30 -3.42
CA GLY A 115 3.12 -6.53 -4.66
C GLY A 115 3.67 -5.12 -4.54
N CYS A 116 3.69 -4.56 -3.32
CA CYS A 116 4.02 -3.16 -3.14
C CYS A 116 5.52 -2.85 -3.12
N ARG A 117 6.37 -3.81 -2.77
CA ARG A 117 7.81 -3.56 -2.55
C ARG A 117 8.70 -4.29 -3.54
N ASP A 118 8.32 -5.46 -3.96
CA ASP A 118 9.00 -6.20 -5.02
C ASP A 118 8.51 -5.76 -6.41
N ILE A 119 8.70 -4.46 -6.69
CA ILE A 119 8.17 -3.81 -7.90
C ILE A 119 8.71 -4.46 -9.19
N ASP A 120 9.89 -5.04 -9.13
CA ASP A 120 10.50 -5.74 -10.26
C ASP A 120 10.07 -7.21 -10.34
N ALA A 121 9.22 -7.66 -9.42
CA ALA A 121 8.72 -9.03 -9.31
C ALA A 121 9.86 -10.08 -9.36
N LYS A 122 10.86 -9.95 -8.50
CA LYS A 122 12.06 -10.79 -8.51
C LYS A 122 12.26 -11.63 -7.26
N GLU A 123 12.24 -10.98 -6.09
CA GLU A 123 12.67 -11.63 -4.84
C GLU A 123 11.54 -12.40 -4.16
N LEU A 124 10.30 -11.91 -4.28
CA LEU A 124 9.15 -12.43 -3.55
C LEU A 124 8.19 -13.23 -4.43
N ILE A 125 8.61 -13.62 -5.63
CA ILE A 125 7.80 -14.47 -6.52
C ILE A 125 7.84 -15.91 -6.04
N ILE A 126 6.66 -16.49 -5.82
CA ILE A 126 6.49 -17.88 -5.35
C ILE A 126 6.07 -18.85 -6.45
N GLY A 127 5.58 -18.36 -7.58
CA GLY A 127 5.18 -19.19 -8.70
C GLY A 127 4.44 -18.41 -9.77
N ASN A 128 3.73 -19.12 -10.65
CA ASN A 128 2.98 -18.54 -11.76
C ASN A 128 1.65 -19.29 -11.99
N VAL A 129 0.57 -18.54 -12.28
CA VAL A 129 -0.79 -19.09 -12.43
C VAL A 129 -1.17 -19.42 -13.88
N LYS A 130 -0.29 -19.25 -14.86
CA LYS A 130 -0.62 -19.57 -16.26
C LYS A 130 -1.06 -21.03 -16.45
N ASN A 131 -0.42 -21.95 -15.72
CA ASN A 131 -0.65 -23.40 -15.86
C ASN A 131 -0.92 -24.09 -14.51
N LYS A 132 -1.21 -23.31 -13.45
CA LYS A 132 -1.45 -23.83 -12.10
C LYS A 132 -2.61 -23.06 -11.45
N LYS A 133 -3.35 -23.72 -10.59
CA LYS A 133 -4.34 -23.03 -9.76
C LYS A 133 -3.64 -22.14 -8.73
N ILE A 134 -4.23 -21.02 -8.40
CA ILE A 134 -3.66 -20.08 -7.40
C ILE A 134 -3.41 -20.77 -6.05
N ILE A 135 -4.29 -21.69 -5.65
CA ILE A 135 -4.15 -22.43 -4.40
C ILE A 135 -2.90 -23.31 -4.40
N ASP A 136 -2.56 -23.95 -5.52
CA ASP A 136 -1.37 -24.80 -5.63
C ASP A 136 -0.09 -23.97 -5.61
N VAL A 137 -0.16 -22.74 -6.14
CA VAL A 137 0.96 -21.80 -6.09
C VAL A 137 1.13 -21.26 -4.67
N TRP A 138 0.03 -20.93 -4.00
CA TRP A 138 0.07 -20.36 -2.65
C TRP A 138 0.58 -21.35 -1.60
N TYR A 139 0.24 -22.62 -1.68
CA TYR A 139 0.69 -23.64 -0.75
C TYR A 139 1.90 -24.46 -1.25
N ASN A 140 2.66 -23.94 -2.21
CA ASN A 140 3.83 -24.64 -2.69
C ASN A 140 5.01 -24.57 -1.71
N GLU A 141 5.99 -25.46 -1.93
CA GLU A 141 7.17 -25.57 -1.09
C GLU A 141 7.98 -24.27 -1.01
N LYS A 142 8.10 -23.52 -2.11
CA LYS A 142 8.83 -22.24 -2.14
C LYS A 142 8.22 -21.23 -1.19
N HIS A 143 6.88 -21.10 -1.18
CA HIS A 143 6.16 -20.22 -0.28
C HIS A 143 6.33 -20.64 1.19
N LEU A 144 6.13 -21.92 1.47
CA LEU A 144 6.27 -22.46 2.82
C LEU A 144 7.70 -22.32 3.36
N ASN A 145 8.71 -22.58 2.52
CA ASN A 145 10.11 -22.39 2.88
C ASN A 145 10.44 -20.93 3.15
N LEU A 146 9.92 -20.01 2.33
CA LEU A 146 10.08 -18.59 2.55
C LEU A 146 9.47 -18.16 3.88
N LEU A 147 8.25 -18.62 4.20
CA LEU A 147 7.57 -18.35 5.46
C LEU A 147 8.35 -18.90 6.67
N ASN A 148 8.80 -20.14 6.62
CA ASN A 148 9.52 -20.78 7.70
C ASN A 148 10.90 -20.14 7.98
N ASN A 149 11.52 -19.58 6.96
CA ASN A 149 12.84 -18.96 7.09
C ASN A 149 12.77 -17.44 7.33
N PHE A 150 11.59 -16.84 7.29
CA PHE A 150 11.42 -15.40 7.30
C PHE A 150 12.01 -14.71 8.53
N THR A 151 11.93 -15.35 9.71
CA THR A 151 12.51 -14.83 10.97
C THR A 151 14.01 -15.02 11.05
N LYS A 152 14.55 -16.06 10.41
CA LYS A 152 15.99 -16.38 10.43
C LYS A 152 16.73 -15.58 9.37
N GLU A 153 16.21 -15.58 8.16
CA GLU A 153 16.83 -14.94 7.00
C GLU A 153 15.77 -14.32 6.09
N PRO A 154 15.22 -13.15 6.48
CA PRO A 154 14.26 -12.47 5.64
C PRO A 154 14.90 -12.06 4.29
N PRO A 155 14.16 -12.09 3.19
CA PRO A 155 14.65 -11.64 1.88
C PRO A 155 15.32 -10.26 1.95
N PRO A 156 16.35 -9.98 1.13
CA PRO A 156 17.06 -8.68 1.14
C PRO A 156 16.12 -7.49 1.03
N ILE A 157 15.13 -7.56 0.13
CA ILE A 157 14.12 -6.53 -0.03
C ILE A 157 13.31 -6.29 1.26
N CYS A 158 13.03 -7.34 2.03
CA CYS A 158 12.32 -7.22 3.31
C CYS A 158 13.21 -6.63 4.40
N LYS A 159 14.53 -6.91 4.37
CA LYS A 159 15.49 -6.29 5.29
C LYS A 159 15.57 -4.77 5.08
N ALA A 160 15.51 -4.31 3.85
CA ALA A 160 15.56 -2.89 3.47
C ALA A 160 14.20 -2.18 3.59
N CYS A 161 13.09 -2.91 3.71
CA CYS A 161 11.75 -2.35 3.65
C CYS A 161 11.43 -1.43 4.84
N THR A 162 11.04 -0.18 4.58
CA THR A 162 10.59 0.79 5.59
C THR A 162 9.11 0.62 5.98
N HIS A 163 8.39 -0.28 5.29
CA HIS A 163 6.99 -0.60 5.54
C HIS A 163 6.78 -1.97 6.20
N TYR A 164 7.84 -2.56 6.71
CA TYR A 164 7.77 -3.86 7.34
C TYR A 164 7.01 -3.78 8.67
N ASP A 165 5.94 -4.55 8.79
CA ASP A 165 5.17 -4.69 10.03
C ASP A 165 5.21 -6.15 10.49
N ASN A 166 5.77 -6.41 11.68
CA ASN A 166 5.81 -7.76 12.23
C ASN A 166 4.40 -8.24 12.58
N ILE A 167 4.01 -9.43 12.12
CA ILE A 167 2.67 -9.97 12.41
C ILE A 167 2.45 -10.17 13.92
N SER A 168 3.49 -10.52 14.66
CA SER A 168 3.42 -10.69 16.10
C SER A 168 3.19 -9.38 16.87
N SER A 169 3.32 -8.22 16.22
CA SER A 169 2.95 -6.93 16.81
C SER A 169 1.46 -6.61 16.66
N LEU A 170 0.72 -7.38 15.86
CA LEU A 170 -0.73 -7.26 15.77
C LEU A 170 -1.35 -7.59 17.13
N GLY A 171 -2.09 -6.66 17.69
CA GLY A 171 -2.68 -6.79 19.04
C GLY A 171 -1.83 -6.22 20.17
N SER A 172 -0.62 -5.74 19.89
CA SER A 172 0.13 -4.92 20.85
C SER A 172 -0.57 -3.59 21.10
N THR A 173 -0.28 -2.98 22.25
CA THR A 173 -0.79 -1.63 22.59
C THR A 173 -0.39 -0.58 21.55
N GLU A 174 0.75 -0.75 20.90
CA GLU A 174 1.23 0.12 19.82
C GLU A 174 0.34 0.02 18.57
N TRP A 175 -0.13 -1.16 18.21
CA TRP A 175 -1.08 -1.35 17.10
C TRP A 175 -2.47 -0.79 17.45
N LYS A 176 -2.95 -1.02 18.68
CA LYS A 176 -4.21 -0.43 19.14
C LYS A 176 -4.13 1.09 19.08
N SER A 177 -3.05 1.71 19.56
CA SER A 177 -2.88 3.16 19.47
C SER A 177 -2.81 3.68 18.04
N LYS A 178 -2.28 2.91 17.09
CA LYS A 178 -2.28 3.26 15.66
C LYS A 178 -3.69 3.20 15.05
N ILE A 179 -4.49 2.21 15.44
CA ILE A 179 -5.87 2.05 14.99
C ILE A 179 -6.73 3.16 15.62
N ASP A 180 -6.59 3.38 16.94
CA ASP A 180 -7.38 4.36 17.69
C ASP A 180 -7.04 5.81 17.29
N ASN A 181 -5.81 6.07 16.86
CA ASN A 181 -5.35 7.38 16.35
C ASN A 181 -5.35 7.46 14.80
N ALA A 182 -5.79 6.43 14.10
CA ALA A 182 -6.08 6.56 12.69
C ALA A 182 -7.22 7.59 12.56
N PRO A 183 -7.08 8.64 11.73
CA PRO A 183 -8.20 9.53 11.49
C PRO A 183 -9.37 8.65 11.06
N ASN A 184 -10.50 8.82 11.72
CA ASN A 184 -11.72 8.06 11.44
C ASN A 184 -11.90 8.00 9.93
N ILE A 185 -11.68 6.81 9.38
CA ILE A 185 -11.91 6.50 7.97
C ILE A 185 -13.42 6.42 7.73
#